data_94c635d0850b739aac87c2b6c99c2916
#
_entry.id   94c635d0850b739aac87c2b6c99c2916
#
_cell.length_a   1.000
_cell.length_b   1.000
_cell.length_c   1.000
_cell.angle_alpha   90.00
_cell.angle_beta   90.00
_cell.angle_gamma   90.00
#
_symmetry.space_group_name_H-M   'P 1'
#
loop_
_entity.id
_entity.type
_entity.pdbx_description
1 polymer ?
#
loop_
_entity_poly.entity_id
_entity_poly.type
_entity_poly.pdbx_seq_one_letter_code
_entity_poly.pdbx_strand_id
1 'polypeptide(L)'
;MATDKAFVDFVLDQIENAGEITAKKMFGEYGVFSNGKIFALICDNKLFIKPTAGGRAFIRDVVEAPPYKGAKPSFLIEDKIEDRDWLSELIRISLIELPEPKPKKKKKNK
;
A
#
# COMPACT_ATOMS: atom_id res chain seq x y z
N MET A 1 10.64 11.73 -8.62
CA MET A 1 10.44 11.10 -9.91
C MET A 1 9.11 10.39 -9.95
N ALA A 2 8.42 10.44 -11.07
CA ALA A 2 7.14 9.78 -11.19
C ALA A 2 7.34 8.28 -11.38
N THR A 3 6.39 7.51 -10.88
CA THR A 3 6.39 6.07 -11.03
C THR A 3 5.90 5.69 -12.44
N ASP A 4 6.51 4.69 -13.04
CA ASP A 4 6.07 4.19 -14.34
C ASP A 4 4.75 3.44 -14.19
N LYS A 5 3.82 3.69 -15.11
CA LYS A 5 2.54 2.99 -15.07
C LYS A 5 2.72 1.48 -15.19
N ALA A 6 3.74 1.04 -15.91
CA ALA A 6 4.00 -0.39 -16.06
C ALA A 6 4.28 -1.04 -14.70
N PHE A 7 4.99 -0.34 -13.82
CA PHE A 7 5.26 -0.85 -12.49
C PHE A 7 3.98 -0.93 -11.67
N VAL A 8 3.13 0.10 -11.77
CA VAL A 8 1.85 0.11 -11.07
C VAL A 8 1.00 -1.08 -11.53
N ASP A 9 0.91 -1.29 -12.83
CA ASP A 9 0.12 -2.40 -13.36
C ASP A 9 0.65 -3.75 -12.90
N PHE A 10 1.98 -3.88 -12.81
CA PHE A 10 2.59 -5.10 -12.31
C PHE A 10 2.19 -5.35 -10.85
N VAL A 11 2.28 -4.33 -10.01
CA VAL A 11 1.92 -4.47 -8.60
C VAL A 11 0.45 -4.84 -8.45
N LEU A 12 -0.42 -4.14 -9.18
CA LEU A 12 -1.85 -4.41 -9.08
C LEU A 12 -2.17 -5.84 -9.50
N ASP A 13 -1.50 -6.35 -10.52
CA ASP A 13 -1.70 -7.73 -10.95
C ASP A 13 -1.26 -8.71 -9.86
N GLN A 14 -0.16 -8.41 -9.18
CA GLN A 14 0.35 -9.29 -8.13
C GLN A 14 -0.59 -9.40 -6.94
N ILE A 15 -1.37 -8.37 -6.65
CA ILE A 15 -2.18 -8.33 -5.44
C ILE A 15 -3.68 -8.39 -5.71
N GLU A 16 -4.07 -8.67 -6.95
CA GLU A 16 -5.50 -8.65 -7.29
C GLU A 16 -6.33 -9.63 -6.46
N ASN A 17 -5.71 -10.70 -5.96
CA ASN A 17 -6.42 -11.69 -5.16
C ASN A 17 -6.53 -11.32 -3.67
N ALA A 18 -5.93 -10.22 -3.27
CA ALA A 18 -5.98 -9.81 -1.87
C ALA A 18 -7.28 -9.09 -1.50
N GLY A 19 -8.10 -8.79 -2.49
CA GLY A 19 -9.35 -8.10 -2.26
C GLY A 19 -9.65 -7.19 -3.43
N GLU A 20 -10.58 -6.27 -3.23
CA GLU A 20 -10.92 -5.31 -4.27
C GLU A 20 -9.91 -4.17 -4.22
N ILE A 21 -9.02 -4.14 -5.20
CA ILE A 21 -7.87 -3.25 -5.19
C ILE A 21 -8.02 -2.16 -6.25
N THR A 22 -7.78 -0.91 -5.86
CA THR A 22 -7.75 0.19 -6.80
C THR A 22 -6.54 1.06 -6.52
N ALA A 23 -6.05 1.72 -7.55
CA ALA A 23 -4.94 2.66 -7.40
C ALA A 23 -5.41 4.02 -7.89
N LYS A 24 -4.96 5.07 -7.22
CA LYS A 24 -5.27 6.43 -7.61
C LYS A 24 -3.98 7.24 -7.69
N LYS A 25 -3.87 8.03 -8.73
CA LYS A 25 -2.71 8.90 -8.88
C LYS A 25 -2.83 10.05 -7.88
N MET A 26 -1.76 10.27 -7.13
CA MET A 26 -1.70 11.31 -6.10
C MET A 26 -0.35 11.99 -6.13
N PHE A 27 -0.35 13.29 -6.37
CA PHE A 27 0.88 14.08 -6.32
C PHE A 27 2.00 13.48 -7.18
N GLY A 28 1.63 12.96 -8.36
CA GLY A 28 2.61 12.37 -9.26
C GLY A 28 2.97 10.93 -8.97
N GLU A 29 2.49 10.38 -7.85
CA GLU A 29 2.72 8.99 -7.48
C GLU A 29 1.36 8.32 -7.32
N TYR A 30 1.32 7.13 -6.68
CA TYR A 30 0.08 6.39 -6.58
C TYR A 30 -0.21 5.94 -5.17
N GLY A 31 -1.50 6.05 -4.77
CA GLY A 31 -1.98 5.41 -3.56
C GLY A 31 -2.75 4.15 -3.95
N VAL A 32 -2.64 3.10 -3.16
CA VAL A 32 -3.33 1.84 -3.42
C VAL A 32 -4.34 1.59 -2.31
N PHE A 33 -5.57 1.30 -2.71
CA PHE A 33 -6.70 1.23 -1.79
C PHE A 33 -7.44 -0.10 -1.93
N SER A 34 -8.06 -0.53 -0.83
CA SER A 34 -9.02 -1.62 -0.85
C SER A 34 -10.27 -1.15 -0.12
N ASN A 35 -11.40 -1.09 -0.84
CA ASN A 35 -12.67 -0.62 -0.29
C ASN A 35 -12.53 0.76 0.38
N GLY A 36 -11.77 1.63 -0.27
CA GLY A 36 -11.57 2.99 0.23
C GLY A 36 -10.51 3.12 1.30
N LYS A 37 -9.96 2.01 1.77
CA LYS A 37 -8.93 2.02 2.81
C LYS A 37 -7.56 2.00 2.13
N ILE A 38 -6.76 3.04 2.37
CA ILE A 38 -5.42 3.10 1.79
C ILE A 38 -4.49 2.20 2.58
N PHE A 39 -3.74 1.34 1.88
CA PHE A 39 -2.83 0.43 2.56
C PHE A 39 -1.42 0.48 2.00
N ALA A 40 -1.22 1.14 0.89
CA ALA A 40 0.10 1.15 0.27
C ALA A 40 0.28 2.40 -0.58
N LEU A 41 1.53 2.69 -0.86
CA LEU A 41 1.92 3.76 -1.78
C LEU A 41 2.91 3.18 -2.77
N ILE A 42 2.84 3.67 -3.99
CA ILE A 42 3.83 3.32 -5.01
C ILE A 42 4.51 4.62 -5.40
N CYS A 43 5.76 4.74 -5.02
CA CYS A 43 6.53 5.96 -5.23
C CYS A 43 7.89 5.61 -5.81
N ASP A 44 8.30 6.32 -6.84
CA ASP A 44 9.62 6.16 -7.45
C ASP A 44 9.90 4.69 -7.79
N ASN A 45 8.91 4.03 -8.39
CA ASN A 45 8.98 2.62 -8.80
C ASN A 45 9.29 1.68 -7.63
N LYS A 46 8.74 2.01 -6.45
CA LYS A 46 8.89 1.17 -5.27
C LYS A 46 7.55 1.03 -4.57
N LEU A 47 7.33 -0.14 -4.00
CA LEU A 47 6.10 -0.42 -3.26
C LEU A 47 6.35 -0.25 -1.77
N PHE A 48 5.50 0.56 -1.13
CA PHE A 48 5.56 0.81 0.30
C PHE A 48 4.24 0.39 0.91
N ILE A 49 4.28 -0.48 1.93
CA ILE A 49 3.08 -0.94 2.63
C ILE A 49 3.00 -0.24 3.97
N LYS A 50 1.82 0.27 4.33
CA LYS A 50 1.65 0.96 5.60
C LYS A 50 1.95 0.00 6.75
N PRO A 51 2.70 0.47 7.77
CA PRO A 51 3.13 -0.42 8.85
C PRO A 51 1.95 -0.88 9.71
N THR A 52 1.96 -2.16 10.05
CA THR A 52 1.03 -2.75 11.01
C THR A 52 1.81 -3.76 11.83
N ALA A 53 1.31 -4.05 13.03
CA ALA A 53 1.97 -5.03 13.89
C ALA A 53 1.95 -6.41 13.24
N GLY A 54 0.81 -6.80 12.67
CA GLY A 54 0.71 -8.08 11.99
C GLY A 54 1.59 -8.17 10.76
N GLY A 55 1.67 -7.08 10.00
CA GLY A 55 2.55 -7.05 8.84
C GLY A 55 4.01 -7.19 9.22
N ARG A 56 4.41 -6.49 10.28
CA ARG A 56 5.80 -6.59 10.76
C ARG A 56 6.14 -8.01 11.18
N ALA A 57 5.23 -8.66 11.89
CA ALA A 57 5.45 -10.04 12.32
C ALA A 57 5.53 -10.99 11.14
N PHE A 58 4.72 -10.75 10.13
CA PHE A 58 4.70 -11.59 8.93
C PHE A 58 5.98 -11.44 8.11
N ILE A 59 6.44 -10.21 7.94
CA ILE A 59 7.65 -9.95 7.15
C ILE A 59 8.92 -10.39 7.87
N ARG A 60 8.97 -10.15 9.17
CA ARG A 60 10.11 -10.44 10.05
C ARG A 60 11.27 -9.47 9.84
N ASP A 61 11.98 -9.61 8.73
CA ASP A 61 13.14 -8.74 8.44
C ASP A 61 12.67 -7.55 7.63
N VAL A 62 11.97 -6.63 8.31
CA VAL A 62 11.39 -5.49 7.61
C VAL A 62 12.47 -4.49 7.22
N VAL A 63 12.28 -3.89 6.04
CA VAL A 63 13.04 -2.74 5.61
C VAL A 63 12.07 -1.58 5.59
N GLU A 64 12.42 -0.50 6.28
CA GLU A 64 11.55 0.67 6.35
C GLU A 64 12.21 1.85 5.68
N ALA A 65 11.42 2.61 4.95
CA ALA A 65 11.91 3.81 4.30
C ALA A 65 10.74 4.75 4.09
N PRO A 66 10.98 6.07 4.08
CA PRO A 66 9.90 7.01 3.79
C PRO A 66 9.56 6.93 2.30
N PRO A 67 8.27 6.83 1.97
CA PRO A 67 7.86 6.78 0.56
C PRO A 67 8.22 8.05 -0.20
N TYR A 68 8.26 9.17 0.50
CA TYR A 68 8.66 10.45 -0.07
C TYR A 68 9.23 11.29 1.05
N LYS A 69 9.89 12.37 0.67
CA LYS A 69 10.57 13.23 1.65
C LYS A 69 9.58 13.75 2.67
N GLY A 70 9.89 13.56 3.94
CA GLY A 70 9.05 14.03 5.03
C GLY A 70 8.00 13.06 5.49
N ALA A 71 7.80 11.94 4.78
CA ALA A 71 6.82 10.96 5.19
C ALA A 71 7.35 10.06 6.27
N LYS A 72 6.43 9.45 7.03
CA LYS A 72 6.81 8.45 8.01
C LYS A 72 7.28 7.19 7.30
N PRO A 73 8.20 6.43 7.91
CA PRO A 73 8.66 5.19 7.27
C PRO A 73 7.53 4.19 7.06
N SER A 74 7.60 3.50 5.95
CA SER A 74 6.67 2.41 5.62
C SER A 74 7.50 1.20 5.24
N PHE A 75 6.85 0.03 5.18
CA PHE A 75 7.56 -1.20 4.79
C PHE A 75 7.89 -1.13 3.30
N LEU A 76 9.17 -1.14 2.98
CA LEU A 76 9.61 -1.16 1.59
C LEU A 76 9.69 -2.61 1.13
N ILE A 77 8.94 -2.94 0.08
CA ILE A 77 8.90 -4.29 -0.45
C ILE A 77 9.63 -4.33 -1.79
N GLU A 78 10.74 -5.03 -1.82
CA GLU A 78 11.53 -5.15 -3.06
C GLU A 78 11.73 -6.61 -3.45
N ASP A 79 12.40 -7.39 -2.60
CA ASP A 79 12.74 -8.77 -2.95
C ASP A 79 11.52 -9.66 -3.13
N LYS A 80 10.49 -9.45 -2.32
CA LYS A 80 9.30 -10.31 -2.35
C LYS A 80 8.21 -9.80 -3.25
N ILE A 81 8.47 -8.76 -4.01
CA ILE A 81 7.43 -8.15 -4.83
C ILE A 81 6.95 -9.10 -5.93
N GLU A 82 7.75 -10.08 -6.31
CA GLU A 82 7.36 -11.05 -7.31
C GLU A 82 6.70 -12.29 -6.72
N ASP A 83 6.63 -12.37 -5.39
CA ASP A 83 5.97 -13.50 -4.73
C ASP A 83 4.51 -13.13 -4.50
N ARG A 84 3.67 -13.49 -5.45
CA ARG A 84 2.26 -13.11 -5.45
C ARG A 84 1.53 -13.56 -4.19
N ASP A 85 1.74 -14.80 -3.77
CA ASP A 85 1.03 -15.33 -2.59
C ASP A 85 1.48 -14.64 -1.32
N TRP A 86 2.78 -14.45 -1.17
CA TRP A 86 3.33 -13.78 0.00
C TRP A 86 2.82 -12.34 0.09
N LEU A 87 2.88 -11.63 -1.02
CA LEU A 87 2.47 -10.24 -1.06
C LEU A 87 0.98 -10.10 -0.78
N SER A 88 0.15 -10.95 -1.37
CA SER A 88 -1.29 -10.92 -1.13
C SER A 88 -1.62 -11.18 0.33
N GLU A 89 -0.91 -12.12 0.95
CA GLU A 89 -1.14 -12.39 2.36
C GLU A 89 -0.75 -11.23 3.25
N LEU A 90 0.38 -10.58 2.94
CA LEU A 90 0.80 -9.40 3.68
C LEU A 90 -0.28 -8.32 3.63
N ILE A 91 -0.87 -8.13 2.45
CA ILE A 91 -1.90 -7.11 2.30
C ILE A 91 -3.16 -7.47 3.08
N ARG A 92 -3.58 -8.75 3.05
CA ARG A 92 -4.73 -9.17 3.84
C ARG A 92 -4.51 -8.92 5.33
N ILE A 93 -3.34 -9.27 5.83
CA ILE A 93 -2.99 -9.04 7.23
C ILE A 93 -3.02 -7.55 7.55
N SER A 94 -2.44 -6.75 6.68
CA SER A 94 -2.38 -5.31 6.90
C SER A 94 -3.76 -4.67 6.91
N LEU A 95 -4.64 -5.10 6.02
CA LEU A 95 -5.97 -4.51 5.91
C LEU A 95 -6.81 -4.73 7.17
N ILE A 96 -6.56 -5.82 7.89
CA ILE A 96 -7.29 -6.09 9.12
C ILE A 96 -7.00 -5.01 10.17
N GLU A 97 -5.77 -4.54 10.24
CA GLU A 97 -5.35 -3.60 11.28
C GLU A 97 -5.48 -2.14 10.87
N LEU A 98 -5.50 -1.85 9.58
CA LEU A 98 -5.55 -0.46 9.16
C LEU A 98 -6.95 0.12 9.40
N PRO A 99 -7.02 1.42 9.76
CA PRO A 99 -8.31 2.03 10.08
C PRO A 99 -9.20 2.16 8.85
N GLU A 100 -10.52 2.09 9.09
CA GLU A 100 -11.49 2.35 8.05
C GLU A 100 -11.40 3.80 7.62
N PRO A 101 -11.74 4.11 6.36
CA PRO A 101 -11.77 5.49 5.94
C PRO A 101 -12.83 6.25 6.72
N LYS A 102 -12.52 7.50 7.09
CA LYS A 102 -13.48 8.32 7.81
C LYS A 102 -14.63 8.73 6.90
N PRO A 103 -15.88 8.77 7.42
CA PRO A 103 -16.99 9.28 6.61
C PRO A 103 -16.75 10.75 6.33
N LYS A 104 -17.13 11.14 5.23
CA LYS A 104 -16.97 12.54 4.86
C LYS A 104 -18.08 13.40 5.42
N LYS A 105 -18.43 13.81 5.73
CA LYS A 105 -19.28 14.37 6.02
C LYS A 105 -19.66 15.09 6.60
N LYS A 106 -19.46 14.95 6.76
CA LYS A 106 -19.69 15.33 7.40
C LYS A 106 -19.87 16.34 7.52
N LYS A 107 -19.80 16.47 7.06
CA LYS A 107 -19.87 17.33 7.15
C LYS A 107 -20.62 17.98 7.29
N LYS A 108 -20.66 17.84 7.26
CA LYS A 108 -21.12 18.40 7.38
C LYS A 108 -21.98 18.97 7.53
N ASN A 109 -21.93 18.78 7.49
CA ASN A 109 -22.58 19.29 7.57
C ASN A 109 -23.27 19.74 7.68
N LYS A 110 -23.36 19.68 7.71
CA LYS A 110 -23.87 20.08 7.73
C LYS A 110 -24.39 20.37 7.87
#